data_e285a5bd0e16080c7662f087b2f8e955
#
_entry.id   e285a5bd0e16080c7662f087b2f8e955
#
_cell.length_a   1.000
_cell.length_b   1.000
_cell.length_c   1.000
_cell.angle_alpha   90.00
_cell.angle_beta   90.00
_cell.angle_gamma   90.00
#
_symmetry.space_group_name_H-M   'P 1'
#
loop_
_entity.id
_entity.type
_entity.pdbx_description
1 polymer ?
#
loop_
_entity_poly.entity_id
_entity_poly.type
_entity_poly.pdbx_seq_one_letter_code
_entity_poly.pdbx_strand_id
1 'polypeptide(L)'
;MIVHRAQQIAFIATISLTLLYAATATSPNFLNTAKQEASAQEVFVASNMTGTKEVPPVRTMASGSATFLNNQTVISYDLSASDLYNATSAHIHQGKAGSNGPIVVTLYKTADPSPGLFGGYSGNITSSMLEGPLKGKQLSALVNLMSSGQAYVNVHTIKNKNGEIRDQVTISSGDTTGLT
;
A
#
# COMPACT_ATOMS: atom_id res chain seq x y z
N MET A 1 38.47 54.92 21.61
CA MET A 1 37.97 56.24 21.93
C MET A 1 36.53 56.34 21.44
N ILE A 2 35.61 56.80 22.29
CA ILE A 2 34.20 57.08 22.13
C ILE A 2 33.25 55.88 22.43
N VAL A 3 32.81 55.90 23.68
CA VAL A 3 31.68 55.24 24.30
C VAL A 3 30.37 55.87 23.82
N HIS A 4 29.32 55.05 23.53
CA HIS A 4 27.95 55.57 23.57
C HIS A 4 27.05 54.63 24.38
N ARG A 5 26.46 55.30 25.34
CA ARG A 5 25.64 54.82 26.45
C ARG A 5 24.34 54.17 26.03
N ALA A 6 23.94 53.23 26.83
CA ALA A 6 22.60 52.69 26.95
C ALA A 6 21.59 53.77 27.42
N GLN A 7 20.38 53.73 26.89
CA GLN A 7 19.20 54.28 27.51
C GLN A 7 18.12 53.24 27.63
N GLN A 8 17.87 52.85 28.86
CA GLN A 8 16.68 52.10 29.25
C GLN A 8 15.50 53.08 29.39
N ILE A 9 14.39 52.75 28.75
CA ILE A 9 13.12 53.43 29.00
C ILE A 9 12.17 52.39 29.60
N ALA A 10 11.90 52.57 30.88
CA ALA A 10 10.88 51.88 31.62
C ALA A 10 9.51 52.43 31.25
N PHE A 11 8.57 51.57 30.81
CA PHE A 11 7.15 51.94 30.72
C PHE A 11 6.39 51.25 31.86
N ILE A 12 5.77 52.12 32.63
CA ILE A 12 4.98 51.85 33.82
C ILE A 12 3.62 51.29 33.39
N ALA A 13 3.24 50.16 33.97
CA ALA A 13 1.94 49.52 33.82
C ALA A 13 0.84 50.36 34.51
N THR A 14 -0.18 50.71 33.79
CA THR A 14 -1.45 51.15 34.38
C THR A 14 -2.47 50.02 34.26
N ILE A 15 -2.82 49.50 35.43
CA ILE A 15 -3.90 48.51 35.59
C ILE A 15 -5.22 49.29 35.52
N SER A 16 -5.99 49.08 34.48
CA SER A 16 -7.38 49.49 34.43
C SER A 16 -8.28 48.29 34.64
N LEU A 17 -8.88 48.26 35.81
CA LEU A 17 -9.92 47.35 36.24
C LEU A 17 -11.25 47.75 35.59
N THR A 18 -11.79 47.04 34.64
CA THR A 18 -13.15 47.21 34.12
C THR A 18 -13.95 45.91 34.22
N LEU A 19 -14.84 45.99 35.15
CA LEU A 19 -16.14 45.36 35.35
C LEU A 19 -16.59 44.24 34.42
N LEU A 20 -16.88 43.17 35.10
CA LEU A 20 -17.80 42.08 34.93
C LEU A 20 -19.02 42.39 34.06
N TYR A 21 -19.12 41.72 32.90
CA TYR A 21 -20.40 41.48 32.24
C TYR A 21 -20.54 39.94 32.07
N ALA A 22 -21.38 39.38 32.93
CA ALA A 22 -21.83 38.02 32.82
C ALA A 22 -22.82 37.93 31.66
N ALA A 23 -22.33 37.63 30.47
CA ALA A 23 -23.14 37.13 29.36
C ALA A 23 -23.19 35.61 29.48
N THR A 24 -24.29 35.07 29.95
CA THR A 24 -24.65 33.67 29.83
C THR A 24 -24.91 33.36 28.36
N ALA A 25 -23.84 33.21 27.60
CA ALA A 25 -23.91 32.62 26.30
C ALA A 25 -24.01 31.09 26.51
N THR A 26 -25.21 30.56 26.44
CA THR A 26 -25.46 29.12 26.16
C THR A 26 -24.82 28.82 24.81
N SER A 27 -23.56 28.44 24.85
CA SER A 27 -22.89 27.90 23.68
C SER A 27 -23.61 26.59 23.28
N PRO A 28 -24.19 26.52 22.08
CA PRO A 28 -24.62 25.22 21.60
C PRO A 28 -23.36 24.36 21.55
N ASN A 29 -23.42 23.22 22.25
CA ASN A 29 -22.42 22.17 22.19
C ASN A 29 -22.20 21.76 20.74
N PHE A 30 -21.25 22.41 20.07
CA PHE A 30 -20.58 21.82 18.93
C PHE A 30 -19.63 20.73 19.47
N LEU A 31 -20.22 19.66 20.02
CA LEU A 31 -19.56 18.36 19.99
C LEU A 31 -19.54 17.94 18.53
N ASN A 32 -18.68 18.64 17.76
CA ASN A 32 -18.18 18.11 16.53
C ASN A 32 -17.20 17.00 16.94
N THR A 33 -17.74 15.88 17.42
CA THR A 33 -17.03 14.61 17.38
C THR A 33 -16.81 14.38 15.90
N ALA A 34 -15.70 14.92 15.37
CA ALA A 34 -15.11 14.37 14.20
C ALA A 34 -14.88 12.89 14.57
N LYS A 35 -15.84 12.05 14.20
CA LYS A 35 -15.68 10.61 14.19
C LYS A 35 -14.53 10.39 13.22
N GLN A 36 -13.33 10.37 13.78
CA GLN A 36 -12.15 9.94 13.08
C GLN A 36 -12.42 8.47 12.79
N GLU A 37 -13.08 8.25 11.66
CA GLU A 37 -13.20 6.90 11.14
C GLU A 37 -11.75 6.48 10.91
N ALA A 38 -11.26 5.64 11.81
CA ALA A 38 -10.01 4.94 11.56
C ALA A 38 -10.23 4.23 10.24
N SER A 39 -9.63 4.78 9.18
CA SER A 39 -9.68 4.17 7.86
C SER A 39 -9.13 2.76 8.03
N ALA A 40 -10.01 1.77 7.98
CA ALA A 40 -9.63 0.39 8.12
C ALA A 40 -8.60 0.11 7.02
N GLN A 41 -7.43 -0.36 7.42
CA GLN A 41 -6.38 -0.72 6.48
C GLN A 41 -6.89 -1.89 5.63
N GLU A 42 -6.98 -1.68 4.33
CA GLU A 42 -7.41 -2.73 3.42
C GLU A 42 -6.26 -3.71 3.19
N VAL A 43 -6.53 -4.98 3.39
CA VAL A 43 -5.59 -6.07 3.17
C VAL A 43 -6.04 -6.88 1.96
N PHE A 44 -5.14 -7.09 1.02
CA PHE A 44 -5.36 -7.95 -0.14
C PHE A 44 -4.36 -9.09 -0.11
N VAL A 45 -4.76 -10.25 -0.60
CA VAL A 45 -3.93 -11.46 -0.60
C VAL A 45 -4.03 -12.23 -1.93
N ALA A 46 -2.92 -12.80 -2.34
CA ALA A 46 -2.82 -13.90 -3.28
C ALA A 46 -2.21 -15.07 -2.51
N SER A 47 -3.05 -15.87 -1.83
CA SER A 47 -2.64 -16.74 -0.74
C SER A 47 -2.11 -18.12 -1.18
N ASN A 48 -2.33 -18.48 -2.43
CA ASN A 48 -1.98 -19.82 -2.94
C ASN A 48 -1.53 -19.73 -4.40
N MET A 49 -0.39 -19.09 -4.63
CA MET A 49 0.22 -19.00 -5.96
C MET A 49 0.76 -20.38 -6.37
N THR A 50 0.31 -20.91 -7.50
CA THR A 50 0.73 -22.21 -8.03
C THR A 50 0.84 -22.18 -9.55
N GLY A 51 1.58 -23.12 -10.10
CA GLY A 51 1.71 -23.27 -11.56
C GLY A 51 0.41 -23.71 -12.24
N THR A 52 -0.48 -24.40 -11.54
CA THR A 52 -1.77 -24.83 -12.09
C THR A 52 -2.73 -23.67 -12.37
N LYS A 53 -2.49 -22.51 -11.74
CA LYS A 53 -3.26 -21.26 -11.96
C LYS A 53 -2.70 -20.41 -13.11
N GLU A 54 -1.52 -20.73 -13.64
CA GLU A 54 -0.97 -20.07 -14.83
C GLU A 54 -1.81 -20.38 -16.09
N VAL A 55 -1.66 -19.53 -17.10
CA VAL A 55 -2.38 -19.67 -18.38
C VAL A 55 -1.39 -19.59 -19.54
N PRO A 56 -1.07 -20.72 -20.20
CA PRO A 56 -1.50 -22.09 -19.86
C PRO A 56 -0.88 -22.59 -18.54
N PRO A 57 -1.47 -23.63 -17.89
CA PRO A 57 -0.93 -24.18 -16.64
C PRO A 57 0.51 -24.69 -16.76
N VAL A 58 1.30 -24.47 -15.71
CA VAL A 58 2.70 -24.89 -15.60
C VAL A 58 2.82 -26.04 -14.58
N ARG A 59 3.56 -27.08 -14.93
CA ARG A 59 3.92 -28.18 -13.99
C ARG A 59 5.16 -27.76 -13.21
N THR A 60 4.99 -27.43 -11.95
CA THR A 60 6.05 -27.08 -11.02
C THR A 60 5.68 -27.50 -9.61
N MET A 61 6.67 -27.66 -8.75
CA MET A 61 6.49 -27.83 -7.30
C MET A 61 6.47 -26.46 -6.59
N ALA A 62 6.85 -25.40 -7.29
CA ALA A 62 6.89 -24.07 -6.74
C ALA A 62 5.50 -23.61 -6.29
N SER A 63 5.48 -22.91 -5.17
CA SER A 63 4.29 -22.28 -4.61
C SER A 63 4.66 -20.92 -3.97
N GLY A 64 3.67 -20.10 -3.68
CA GLY A 64 3.93 -18.82 -3.05
C GLY A 64 2.66 -18.12 -2.56
N SER A 65 2.89 -16.96 -1.96
CA SER A 65 1.82 -16.05 -1.52
C SER A 65 2.28 -14.60 -1.64
N ALA A 66 1.32 -13.71 -1.77
CA ALA A 66 1.57 -12.28 -1.68
C ALA A 66 0.52 -11.61 -0.80
N THR A 67 0.94 -10.66 0.02
CA THR A 67 0.08 -9.82 0.86
C THR A 67 0.31 -8.36 0.51
N PHE A 68 -0.76 -7.57 0.48
CA PHE A 68 -0.73 -6.15 0.19
C PHE A 68 -1.50 -5.38 1.25
N LEU A 69 -0.87 -4.38 1.85
CA LEU A 69 -1.44 -3.54 2.89
C LEU A 69 -1.63 -2.12 2.34
N ASN A 70 -2.86 -1.74 2.07
CA ASN A 70 -3.20 -0.41 1.57
C ASN A 70 -3.38 0.57 2.72
N ASN A 71 -2.55 1.63 2.77
CA ASN A 71 -2.70 2.74 3.71
C ASN A 71 -3.13 4.05 3.02
N GLN A 72 -3.73 3.96 1.82
CA GLN A 72 -4.20 5.06 0.96
C GLN A 72 -3.09 5.86 0.24
N THR A 73 -1.91 5.99 0.80
CA THR A 73 -0.77 6.73 0.19
C THR A 73 0.24 5.80 -0.46
N VAL A 74 0.37 4.60 0.07
CA VAL A 74 1.27 3.55 -0.41
C VAL A 74 0.62 2.18 -0.15
N ILE A 75 0.93 1.20 -1.00
CA ILE A 75 0.60 -0.21 -0.75
C ILE A 75 1.90 -0.93 -0.44
N SER A 76 2.09 -1.33 0.83
CA SER A 76 3.20 -2.21 1.19
C SER A 76 2.89 -3.63 0.74
N TYR A 77 3.89 -4.36 0.29
CA TYR A 77 3.71 -5.76 -0.10
C TYR A 77 4.81 -6.66 0.45
N ASP A 78 4.43 -7.90 0.66
CA ASP A 78 5.31 -9.03 0.92
C ASP A 78 4.95 -10.16 -0.04
N LEU A 79 5.95 -10.67 -0.75
CA LEU A 79 5.87 -11.79 -1.68
C LEU A 79 6.80 -12.89 -1.18
N SER A 80 6.27 -14.07 -0.92
CA SER A 80 7.01 -15.24 -0.48
C SER A 80 6.84 -16.37 -1.49
N ALA A 81 7.89 -17.19 -1.69
CA ALA A 81 7.81 -18.38 -2.52
C ALA A 81 8.67 -19.52 -1.94
N SER A 82 8.25 -20.74 -2.24
CA SER A 82 8.94 -21.99 -1.93
C SER A 82 9.17 -22.78 -3.21
N ASP A 83 10.29 -23.50 -3.27
CA ASP A 83 10.68 -24.34 -4.42
C ASP A 83 10.72 -23.60 -5.78
N LEU A 84 10.86 -22.26 -5.73
CA LEU A 84 10.98 -21.41 -6.90
C LEU A 84 12.43 -21.04 -7.14
N TYR A 85 12.98 -21.41 -8.28
CA TYR A 85 14.38 -21.17 -8.62
C TYR A 85 14.52 -20.23 -9.81
N ASN A 86 15.60 -19.43 -9.80
CA ASN A 86 15.99 -18.56 -10.92
C ASN A 86 14.88 -17.56 -11.29
N ALA A 87 14.23 -16.96 -10.29
CA ALA A 87 13.25 -15.90 -10.52
C ALA A 87 13.87 -14.72 -11.25
N THR A 88 13.19 -14.23 -12.27
CA THR A 88 13.61 -13.09 -13.09
C THR A 88 12.81 -11.84 -12.79
N SER A 89 11.52 -12.00 -12.51
CA SER A 89 10.62 -10.90 -12.19
C SER A 89 9.34 -11.39 -11.50
N ALA A 90 8.66 -10.48 -10.83
CA ALA A 90 7.31 -10.67 -10.32
C ALA A 90 6.47 -9.42 -10.62
N HIS A 91 5.23 -9.61 -11.00
CA HIS A 91 4.36 -8.52 -11.41
C HIS A 91 2.95 -8.66 -10.84
N ILE A 92 2.26 -7.52 -10.75
CA ILE A 92 0.79 -7.49 -10.72
C ILE A 92 0.32 -7.22 -12.15
N HIS A 93 -0.65 -7.99 -12.58
CA HIS A 93 -1.31 -7.86 -13.88
C HIS A 93 -2.78 -7.51 -13.72
N GLN A 94 -3.34 -6.83 -14.72
CA GLN A 94 -4.78 -6.68 -14.86
C GLN A 94 -5.35 -7.88 -15.61
N GLY A 95 -6.23 -8.65 -14.98
CA GLY A 95 -6.90 -9.79 -15.61
C GLY A 95 -7.71 -10.60 -14.60
N LYS A 96 -8.76 -11.23 -15.11
CA LYS A 96 -9.57 -12.17 -14.33
C LYS A 96 -8.84 -13.52 -14.21
N ALA A 97 -9.30 -14.36 -13.28
CA ALA A 97 -8.85 -15.74 -13.20
C ALA A 97 -9.01 -16.47 -14.55
N GLY A 98 -7.99 -17.22 -14.95
CA GLY A 98 -7.96 -17.95 -16.22
C GLY A 98 -7.69 -17.09 -17.47
N SER A 99 -7.32 -15.82 -17.31
CA SER A 99 -7.00 -14.93 -18.44
C SER A 99 -5.67 -14.22 -18.20
N ASN A 100 -4.85 -14.11 -19.24
CA ASN A 100 -3.65 -13.27 -19.21
C ASN A 100 -4.00 -11.81 -19.48
N GLY A 101 -3.22 -10.90 -18.93
CA GLY A 101 -3.42 -9.48 -19.12
C GLY A 101 -2.13 -8.67 -18.96
N PRO A 102 -2.20 -7.35 -19.20
CA PRO A 102 -1.05 -6.48 -19.16
C PRO A 102 -0.50 -6.31 -17.73
N ILE A 103 0.80 -6.07 -17.63
CA ILE A 103 1.46 -5.66 -16.39
C ILE A 103 0.92 -4.29 -15.96
N VAL A 104 0.64 -4.14 -14.67
CA VAL A 104 0.24 -2.88 -14.06
C VAL A 104 1.19 -2.44 -12.95
N VAL A 105 1.98 -3.34 -12.37
CA VAL A 105 3.06 -3.05 -11.41
C VAL A 105 4.16 -4.11 -11.54
N THR A 106 5.41 -3.67 -11.57
CA THR A 106 6.57 -4.54 -11.36
C THR A 106 6.92 -4.58 -9.87
N LEU A 107 6.79 -5.76 -9.23
CA LEU A 107 7.11 -5.97 -7.83
C LEU A 107 8.60 -6.31 -7.63
N TYR A 108 9.13 -7.15 -8.50
CA TYR A 108 10.53 -7.59 -8.48
C TYR A 108 11.05 -7.71 -9.91
N LYS A 109 12.30 -7.36 -10.11
CA LYS A 109 13.01 -7.59 -11.38
C LYS A 109 14.51 -7.65 -11.12
N THR A 110 15.18 -8.60 -11.73
CA THR A 110 16.64 -8.69 -11.74
C THR A 110 17.17 -8.75 -13.16
N ALA A 111 18.31 -8.11 -13.39
CA ALA A 111 19.03 -8.19 -14.67
C ALA A 111 19.89 -9.47 -14.73
N ASP A 112 20.30 -9.98 -13.59
CA ASP A 112 21.14 -11.18 -13.44
C ASP A 112 20.46 -12.14 -12.46
N PRO A 113 19.60 -13.04 -12.94
CA PRO A 113 18.96 -14.03 -12.10
C PRO A 113 20.03 -14.98 -11.56
N SER A 114 20.42 -14.79 -10.32
CA SER A 114 21.31 -15.71 -9.61
C SER A 114 20.72 -17.10 -9.62
N PRO A 115 21.49 -18.14 -9.97
CA PRO A 115 21.05 -19.49 -9.81
C PRO A 115 20.83 -19.76 -8.33
N GLY A 116 19.57 -19.84 -7.91
CA GLY A 116 19.24 -20.07 -6.51
C GLY A 116 17.75 -20.05 -6.24
N LEU A 117 17.43 -20.42 -5.02
CA LEU A 117 16.08 -20.39 -4.49
C LEU A 117 15.65 -18.93 -4.28
N PHE A 118 14.52 -18.56 -4.85
CA PHE A 118 13.87 -17.28 -4.57
C PHE A 118 12.97 -17.44 -3.34
N GLY A 119 13.37 -16.87 -2.21
CA GLY A 119 12.62 -16.96 -0.96
C GLY A 119 11.50 -15.92 -0.85
N GLY A 120 11.65 -14.78 -1.52
CA GLY A 120 10.66 -13.72 -1.50
C GLY A 120 11.26 -12.32 -1.73
N TYR A 121 10.37 -11.34 -1.76
CA TYR A 121 10.71 -9.93 -1.92
C TYR A 121 9.61 -9.03 -1.32
N SER A 122 9.99 -7.96 -0.67
CA SER A 122 9.05 -7.00 -0.11
C SER A 122 9.37 -5.56 -0.54
N GLY A 123 8.37 -4.70 -0.50
CA GLY A 123 8.53 -3.31 -0.91
C GLY A 123 7.24 -2.50 -0.77
N ASN A 124 7.28 -1.32 -1.39
CA ASN A 124 6.17 -0.39 -1.40
C ASN A 124 5.80 -0.01 -2.84
N ILE A 125 4.51 0.01 -3.13
CA ILE A 125 3.95 0.45 -4.40
C ILE A 125 3.42 1.88 -4.22
N THR A 126 3.85 2.78 -5.10
CA THR A 126 3.35 4.16 -5.20
C THR A 126 2.69 4.38 -6.56
N SER A 127 1.95 5.47 -6.72
CA SER A 127 1.32 5.80 -8.00
C SER A 127 2.32 5.96 -9.17
N SER A 128 3.56 6.34 -8.89
CA SER A 128 4.62 6.46 -9.90
C SER A 128 5.09 5.12 -10.46
N MET A 129 4.83 4.01 -9.77
CA MET A 129 5.18 2.66 -10.18
C MET A 129 4.09 1.99 -11.02
N LEU A 130 2.96 2.66 -11.23
CA LEU A 130 1.87 2.12 -12.05
C LEU A 130 2.26 2.12 -13.53
N GLU A 131 2.02 0.99 -14.18
CA GLU A 131 2.43 0.71 -15.57
C GLU A 131 1.23 0.37 -16.46
N GLY A 132 1.47 0.20 -17.74
CA GLY A 132 0.48 -0.23 -18.71
C GLY A 132 -0.83 0.58 -18.63
N PRO A 133 -1.99 -0.08 -18.50
CA PRO A 133 -3.29 0.60 -18.42
C PRO A 133 -3.46 1.51 -17.19
N LEU A 134 -2.62 1.34 -16.15
CA LEU A 134 -2.66 2.16 -14.93
C LEU A 134 -1.63 3.29 -14.93
N LYS A 135 -0.76 3.38 -15.93
CA LYS A 135 0.26 4.43 -16.00
C LYS A 135 -0.35 5.82 -15.87
N GLY A 136 0.19 6.61 -14.92
CA GLY A 136 -0.28 7.97 -14.66
C GLY A 136 -1.60 8.08 -13.88
N LYS A 137 -2.20 6.96 -13.46
CA LYS A 137 -3.39 6.96 -12.61
C LYS A 137 -3.03 7.06 -11.13
N GLN A 138 -4.03 7.32 -10.31
CA GLN A 138 -3.92 7.29 -8.85
C GLN A 138 -3.83 5.84 -8.35
N LEU A 139 -3.24 5.65 -7.16
CA LEU A 139 -3.10 4.33 -6.53
C LEU A 139 -4.44 3.62 -6.32
N SER A 140 -5.51 4.37 -6.11
CA SER A 140 -6.89 3.86 -6.03
C SER A 140 -7.33 3.05 -7.25
N ALA A 141 -6.76 3.31 -8.44
CA ALA A 141 -7.05 2.50 -9.62
C ALA A 141 -6.54 1.06 -9.49
N LEU A 142 -5.38 0.86 -8.85
CA LEU A 142 -4.87 -0.48 -8.52
C LEU A 142 -5.73 -1.14 -7.44
N VAL A 143 -6.09 -0.38 -6.39
CA VAL A 143 -6.98 -0.85 -5.32
C VAL A 143 -8.30 -1.35 -5.90
N ASN A 144 -8.91 -0.63 -6.83
CA ASN A 144 -10.15 -1.02 -7.50
C ASN A 144 -10.00 -2.33 -8.32
N LEU A 145 -8.85 -2.55 -8.97
CA LEU A 145 -8.59 -3.81 -9.66
C LEU A 145 -8.48 -4.97 -8.67
N MET A 146 -7.77 -4.79 -7.55
CA MET A 146 -7.63 -5.79 -6.50
C MET A 146 -8.99 -6.13 -5.87
N SER A 147 -9.76 -5.11 -5.47
CA SER A 147 -11.08 -5.27 -4.83
C SER A 147 -12.10 -5.95 -5.74
N SER A 148 -12.02 -5.72 -7.06
CA SER A 148 -12.94 -6.32 -8.03
C SER A 148 -12.51 -7.71 -8.53
N GLY A 149 -11.40 -8.27 -7.98
CA GLY A 149 -10.85 -9.54 -8.42
C GLY A 149 -10.33 -9.53 -9.86
N GLN A 150 -9.92 -8.36 -10.36
CA GLN A 150 -9.36 -8.18 -11.69
C GLN A 150 -7.84 -7.93 -11.65
N ALA A 151 -7.19 -8.29 -10.58
CA ALA A 151 -5.74 -8.29 -10.45
C ALA A 151 -5.22 -9.69 -10.11
N TYR A 152 -4.08 -10.05 -10.66
CA TYR A 152 -3.36 -11.25 -10.26
C TYR A 152 -1.87 -10.97 -10.12
N VAL A 153 -1.21 -11.76 -9.28
CA VAL A 153 0.25 -11.76 -9.14
C VAL A 153 0.80 -13.00 -9.83
N ASN A 154 1.93 -12.84 -10.52
CA ASN A 154 2.72 -13.98 -10.93
C ASN A 154 4.21 -13.74 -10.76
N VAL A 155 4.98 -14.83 -10.71
CA VAL A 155 6.44 -14.85 -10.68
C VAL A 155 6.97 -15.59 -11.89
N HIS A 156 7.91 -14.93 -12.57
CA HIS A 156 8.56 -15.45 -13.78
C HIS A 156 9.94 -16.00 -13.42
N THR A 157 10.38 -17.01 -14.16
CA THR A 157 11.70 -17.61 -14.01
C THR A 157 12.39 -17.72 -15.35
N ILE A 158 13.69 -18.07 -15.35
CA ILE A 158 14.42 -18.38 -16.59
C ILE A 158 13.68 -19.42 -17.42
N LYS A 159 13.15 -20.46 -16.77
CA LYS A 159 12.44 -21.58 -17.41
C LYS A 159 11.04 -21.19 -17.88
N ASN A 160 10.32 -20.45 -17.07
CA ASN A 160 8.93 -20.09 -17.31
C ASN A 160 8.80 -18.57 -17.47
N LYS A 161 9.21 -18.06 -18.63
CA LYS A 161 9.25 -16.64 -18.93
C LYS A 161 7.88 -15.94 -18.94
N ASN A 162 6.81 -16.71 -19.12
CA ASN A 162 5.43 -16.20 -19.12
C ASN A 162 4.76 -16.29 -17.73
N GLY A 163 5.47 -16.82 -16.73
CA GLY A 163 5.01 -17.05 -15.36
C GLY A 163 5.20 -18.52 -14.95
N GLU A 164 5.65 -18.76 -13.74
CA GLU A 164 5.78 -20.09 -13.17
C GLU A 164 4.73 -20.38 -12.11
N ILE A 165 4.41 -19.39 -11.27
CA ILE A 165 3.34 -19.47 -10.28
C ILE A 165 2.52 -18.21 -10.32
N ARG A 166 1.21 -18.35 -10.12
CA ARG A 166 0.23 -17.28 -10.18
C ARG A 166 -0.89 -17.47 -9.17
N ASP A 167 -1.46 -16.35 -8.69
CA ASP A 167 -2.75 -16.34 -7.99
C ASP A 167 -3.51 -15.04 -8.22
N GLN A 168 -4.83 -15.12 -8.11
CA GLN A 168 -5.70 -13.96 -8.12
C GLN A 168 -5.59 -13.19 -6.80
N VAL A 169 -5.55 -11.87 -6.89
CA VAL A 169 -5.60 -11.01 -5.69
C VAL A 169 -7.05 -10.87 -5.25
N THR A 170 -7.29 -11.09 -3.98
CA THR A 170 -8.61 -10.95 -3.34
C THR A 170 -8.49 -10.12 -2.08
N ILE A 171 -9.59 -9.50 -1.66
CA ILE A 171 -9.63 -8.81 -0.36
C ILE A 171 -9.54 -9.87 0.75
N SER A 172 -8.68 -9.65 1.73
CA SER A 172 -8.64 -10.47 2.92
C SER A 172 -9.84 -10.09 3.79
N SER A 173 -10.79 -11.00 3.94
CA SER A 173 -11.83 -10.87 4.97
C SER A 173 -11.17 -11.10 6.33
N GLY A 174 -10.51 -10.08 6.88
CA GLY A 174 -10.11 -10.08 8.27
C GLY A 174 -11.38 -10.22 9.10
N ASP A 175 -11.44 -11.27 9.90
CA ASP A 175 -12.53 -11.47 10.86
C ASP A 175 -12.51 -10.29 11.85
N THR A 176 -13.41 -9.32 11.66
CA THR A 176 -13.64 -8.22 12.61
C THR A 176 -14.49 -8.67 13.80
N THR A 177 -14.71 -9.97 13.99
CA THR A 177 -15.49 -10.54 15.11
C THR A 177 -14.62 -10.83 16.32
N GLY A 178 -13.98 -9.81 16.88
CA GLY A 178 -13.09 -10.00 18.02
C GLY A 178 -12.94 -8.85 19.00
N LEU A 179 -13.82 -7.84 18.96
CA LEU A 179 -13.86 -6.78 19.97
C LEU A 179 -15.32 -6.40 20.27
N THR A 180 -15.96 -7.24 21.05
CA THR A 180 -17.16 -6.88 21.84
C THR A 180 -16.79 -6.82 23.31
#